data_8a0c1f9249315814e478715b635c760b
#
_entry.id   8a0c1f9249315814e478715b635c760b
#
_cell.length_a   1.000
_cell.length_b   1.000
_cell.length_c   1.000
_cell.angle_alpha   90.00
_cell.angle_beta   90.00
_cell.angle_gamma   90.00
#
_symmetry.space_group_name_H-M   'P 1'
#
loop_
_entity.id
_entity.type
_entity.pdbx_description
1 polymer ?
#
loop_
_entity_poly.entity_id
_entity_poly.type
_entity_poly.pdbx_seq_one_letter_code
_entity_poly.pdbx_strand_id
1 'polypeptide(L)'
;MRSIERLLSAATLTAALLTAMLVAGVTPAAAQAAADKITIRFTWKLKGEYAPLFVALDKGYYKAEGLDVTLAEGSGALTVIKMVGIGQEQFAYGPAVNAVQAVSQDLPVKIVSLYQASTPMGVISFPEVPLKSPKDLEGKSLAITTGETFSDMVRPFLKLNGVDIEKVTRVQMDNSARATQFMARRVDTMAVFLTNDLPKMEHVTKTKFNVIDVAAFGLKVPGAALIANSAWAEQNPELVRKVLRATAKGYADAMADPAAAAQTFQKYLTLKEDPGVLERQVRVTMASTNAPAGKPIGWTDEATWAACLDLLSETGNLKVRKALDAYYTNAYLQ
;
A
#
# COMPACT_ATOMS: atom_id res chain seq x y z
N MET A 1 -41.05 75.94 -26.51
CA MET A 1 -41.54 74.69 -25.88
C MET A 1 -41.14 73.41 -26.60
N ARG A 2 -40.76 73.40 -27.87
CA ARG A 2 -40.41 72.16 -28.62
C ARG A 2 -38.94 71.70 -28.44
N SER A 3 -38.05 72.53 -27.85
CA SER A 3 -36.65 72.20 -27.68
C SER A 3 -36.32 71.49 -26.36
N ILE A 4 -37.12 71.56 -25.34
CA ILE A 4 -36.92 70.98 -24.02
C ILE A 4 -37.36 69.54 -23.99
N GLU A 5 -38.40 69.15 -24.73
CA GLU A 5 -38.82 67.74 -24.80
C GLU A 5 -37.85 66.80 -25.53
N ARG A 6 -37.07 67.31 -26.45
CA ARG A 6 -36.08 66.51 -27.16
C ARG A 6 -34.81 66.25 -26.34
N LEU A 7 -34.46 67.06 -25.35
CA LEU A 7 -33.34 66.91 -24.47
C LEU A 7 -33.68 65.91 -23.34
N LEU A 8 -34.89 65.81 -22.89
CA LEU A 8 -35.38 64.86 -21.87
C LEU A 8 -35.46 63.41 -22.43
N SER A 9 -35.77 63.23 -23.70
CA SER A 9 -35.86 61.91 -24.34
C SER A 9 -34.50 61.31 -24.65
N ALA A 10 -33.47 62.12 -24.87
CA ALA A 10 -32.10 61.64 -25.12
C ALA A 10 -31.41 61.19 -23.80
N ALA A 11 -31.70 61.85 -22.69
CA ALA A 11 -31.12 61.51 -21.38
C ALA A 11 -31.68 60.22 -20.79
N THR A 12 -32.92 59.88 -21.04
CA THR A 12 -33.57 58.66 -20.59
C THR A 12 -33.14 57.41 -21.38
N LEU A 13 -32.83 57.53 -22.67
CA LEU A 13 -32.29 56.38 -23.45
C LEU A 13 -30.84 56.05 -23.11
N THR A 14 -30.01 57.03 -22.76
CA THR A 14 -28.60 56.80 -22.39
C THR A 14 -28.47 56.15 -21.00
N ALA A 15 -29.38 56.48 -20.07
CA ALA A 15 -29.40 55.86 -18.75
C ALA A 15 -29.85 54.35 -18.78
N ALA A 16 -30.78 54.02 -19.69
CA ALA A 16 -31.26 52.65 -19.85
C ALA A 16 -30.20 51.72 -20.52
N LEU A 17 -29.34 52.22 -21.39
CA LEU A 17 -28.24 51.45 -22.01
C LEU A 17 -27.05 51.25 -21.08
N LEU A 18 -26.77 52.16 -20.14
CA LEU A 18 -25.73 51.96 -19.15
C LEU A 18 -26.11 50.98 -18.04
N THR A 19 -27.39 50.84 -17.72
CA THR A 19 -27.86 49.89 -16.70
C THR A 19 -27.92 48.45 -17.25
N ALA A 20 -28.07 48.26 -18.56
CA ALA A 20 -28.07 46.94 -19.20
C ALA A 20 -26.67 46.32 -19.36
N MET A 21 -25.59 47.11 -19.36
CA MET A 21 -24.21 46.61 -19.44
C MET A 21 -23.60 46.20 -18.09
N LEU A 22 -24.16 46.55 -16.96
CA LEU A 22 -23.64 46.18 -15.63
C LEU A 22 -24.17 44.84 -15.09
N VAL A 23 -25.10 44.17 -15.76
CA VAL A 23 -25.67 42.88 -15.32
C VAL A 23 -25.05 41.69 -16.03
N ALA A 24 -24.19 41.88 -17.05
CA ALA A 24 -23.60 40.81 -17.85
C ALA A 24 -22.18 40.48 -17.41
N GLY A 25 -21.93 40.22 -16.12
CA GLY A 25 -20.55 39.94 -15.70
C GLY A 25 -20.35 39.20 -14.38
N VAL A 26 -21.42 38.80 -13.72
CA VAL A 26 -21.25 37.90 -12.54
C VAL A 26 -21.56 36.47 -12.97
N THR A 27 -20.63 35.85 -13.67
CA THR A 27 -20.58 34.40 -13.65
C THR A 27 -20.36 34.01 -12.18
N PRO A 28 -21.23 33.22 -11.55
CA PRO A 28 -20.93 32.71 -10.23
C PRO A 28 -19.61 31.94 -10.38
N ALA A 29 -18.53 32.43 -9.77
CA ALA A 29 -17.35 31.63 -9.53
C ALA A 29 -17.89 30.38 -8.84
N ALA A 30 -17.91 29.26 -9.56
CA ALA A 30 -18.25 27.99 -8.96
C ALA A 30 -17.34 27.87 -7.74
N ALA A 31 -17.91 28.02 -6.56
CA ALA A 31 -17.18 27.82 -5.31
C ALA A 31 -16.56 26.43 -5.42
N GLN A 32 -15.27 26.38 -5.65
CA GLN A 32 -14.54 25.12 -5.76
C GLN A 32 -14.76 24.42 -4.42
N ALA A 33 -15.57 23.36 -4.44
CA ALA A 33 -15.83 22.59 -3.22
C ALA A 33 -14.49 22.24 -2.58
N ALA A 34 -14.37 22.42 -1.27
CA ALA A 34 -13.15 22.08 -0.56
C ALA A 34 -12.80 20.62 -0.84
N ALA A 35 -11.56 20.35 -1.15
CA ALA A 35 -11.12 18.99 -1.43
C ALA A 35 -11.31 18.08 -0.21
N ASP A 36 -11.80 16.86 -0.44
CA ASP A 36 -11.99 15.87 0.62
C ASP A 36 -10.64 15.42 1.17
N LYS A 37 -10.44 15.57 2.47
CA LYS A 37 -9.18 15.18 3.13
C LYS A 37 -9.15 13.69 3.38
N ILE A 38 -8.14 13.02 2.86
CA ILE A 38 -7.93 11.57 2.97
C ILE A 38 -6.52 11.29 3.49
N THR A 39 -6.40 10.49 4.53
CA THR A 39 -5.10 9.95 4.96
C THR A 39 -4.98 8.49 4.54
N ILE A 40 -3.88 8.18 3.86
CA ILE A 40 -3.44 6.81 3.59
C ILE A 40 -2.16 6.59 4.39
N ARG A 41 -2.23 5.74 5.41
CA ARG A 41 -1.06 5.41 6.21
C ARG A 41 -0.44 4.10 5.77
N PHE A 42 0.83 4.14 5.44
CA PHE A 42 1.62 2.93 5.20
C PHE A 42 1.80 2.16 6.50
N THR A 43 1.83 0.85 6.43
CA THR A 43 2.06 0.02 7.62
C THR A 43 3.51 0.06 8.11
N TRP A 44 4.43 0.63 7.33
CA TRP A 44 5.85 0.73 7.65
C TRP A 44 6.48 2.04 7.21
N LYS A 45 7.81 2.17 7.41
CA LYS A 45 8.63 3.28 6.92
C LYS A 45 8.68 3.29 5.39
N LEU A 46 8.91 4.48 4.80
CA LEU A 46 8.94 4.66 3.35
C LEU A 46 9.99 3.76 2.70
N LYS A 47 9.60 3.10 1.64
CA LYS A 47 10.42 2.19 0.82
C LYS A 47 9.86 2.09 -0.60
N GLY A 48 10.65 1.60 -1.55
CA GLY A 48 10.33 1.63 -2.98
C GLY A 48 8.97 1.04 -3.37
N GLU A 49 8.43 0.10 -2.60
CA GLU A 49 7.10 -0.49 -2.88
C GLU A 49 5.95 0.52 -2.81
N TYR A 50 6.15 1.68 -2.17
CA TYR A 50 5.12 2.72 -2.05
C TYR A 50 5.16 3.75 -3.19
N ALA A 51 6.15 3.67 -4.07
CA ALA A 51 6.34 4.61 -5.18
C ALA A 51 5.06 4.87 -6.00
N PRO A 52 4.19 3.88 -6.33
CA PRO A 52 2.98 4.13 -7.10
C PRO A 52 2.04 5.16 -6.49
N LEU A 53 1.87 5.16 -5.15
CA LEU A 53 1.01 6.13 -4.47
C LEU A 53 1.62 7.53 -4.52
N PHE A 54 2.95 7.64 -4.42
CA PHE A 54 3.65 8.93 -4.57
C PHE A 54 3.64 9.43 -6.01
N VAL A 55 3.66 8.54 -7.01
CA VAL A 55 3.44 8.91 -8.42
C VAL A 55 2.03 9.49 -8.59
N ALA A 56 1.01 8.87 -8.00
CA ALA A 56 -0.36 9.38 -8.04
C ALA A 56 -0.48 10.76 -7.37
N LEU A 57 0.25 10.98 -6.28
CA LEU A 57 0.29 12.27 -5.57
C LEU A 57 1.02 13.33 -6.40
N ASP A 58 2.24 13.05 -6.86
CA ASP A 58 3.12 13.98 -7.62
C ASP A 58 2.47 14.42 -8.94
N LYS A 59 1.84 13.48 -9.65
CA LYS A 59 1.12 13.77 -10.91
C LYS A 59 -0.27 14.38 -10.71
N GLY A 60 -0.69 14.59 -9.46
CA GLY A 60 -1.96 15.24 -9.14
C GLY A 60 -3.19 14.39 -9.40
N TYR A 61 -3.09 13.07 -9.51
CA TYR A 61 -4.24 12.19 -9.79
C TYR A 61 -5.27 12.23 -8.66
N TYR A 62 -4.85 12.28 -7.41
CA TYR A 62 -5.76 12.49 -6.28
C TYR A 62 -6.45 13.86 -6.35
N LYS A 63 -5.69 14.92 -6.66
CA LYS A 63 -6.24 16.28 -6.79
C LYS A 63 -7.26 16.38 -7.92
N ALA A 64 -7.03 15.68 -9.04
CA ALA A 64 -7.96 15.62 -10.17
C ALA A 64 -9.31 14.95 -9.81
N GLU A 65 -9.31 14.07 -8.80
CA GLU A 65 -10.53 13.46 -8.23
C GLU A 65 -11.15 14.33 -7.11
N GLY A 66 -10.61 15.53 -6.84
CA GLY A 66 -11.09 16.42 -5.77
C GLY A 66 -10.63 16.00 -4.36
N LEU A 67 -9.55 15.23 -4.26
CA LEU A 67 -9.02 14.73 -3.00
C LEU A 67 -7.75 15.49 -2.57
N ASP A 68 -7.64 15.79 -1.28
CA ASP A 68 -6.43 16.25 -0.60
C ASP A 68 -5.85 15.06 0.18
N VAL A 69 -4.91 14.34 -0.44
CA VAL A 69 -4.38 13.09 0.11
C VAL A 69 -3.07 13.31 0.86
N THR A 70 -3.03 12.87 2.11
CA THR A 70 -1.82 12.74 2.92
C THR A 70 -1.34 11.29 2.91
N LEU A 71 -0.10 11.07 2.45
CA LEU A 71 0.60 9.79 2.53
C LEU A 71 1.52 9.80 3.76
N ALA A 72 1.28 8.92 4.73
CA ALA A 72 1.95 8.94 6.02
C ALA A 72 2.63 7.60 6.37
N GLU A 73 3.80 7.68 7.00
CA GLU A 73 4.51 6.50 7.50
C GLU A 73 3.82 5.87 8.71
N GLY A 74 3.99 4.56 8.86
CA GLY A 74 3.58 3.79 10.02
C GLY A 74 4.74 3.10 10.74
N SER A 75 4.39 2.37 11.80
CA SER A 75 5.34 1.69 12.67
C SER A 75 4.96 0.24 13.00
N GLY A 76 4.12 -0.37 12.15
CA GLY A 76 3.67 -1.76 12.31
C GLY A 76 2.28 -1.97 11.71
N ALA A 77 2.09 -3.11 11.03
CA ALA A 77 0.85 -3.40 10.30
C ALA A 77 -0.38 -3.38 11.22
N LEU A 78 -0.32 -4.12 12.33
CA LEU A 78 -1.45 -4.22 13.25
C LEU A 78 -1.81 -2.87 13.90
N THR A 79 -0.81 -2.05 14.24
CA THR A 79 -1.02 -0.71 14.80
C THR A 79 -1.78 0.18 13.84
N VAL A 80 -1.34 0.25 12.58
CA VAL A 80 -1.96 1.09 11.54
C VAL A 80 -3.36 0.58 11.18
N ILE A 81 -3.54 -0.73 11.05
CA ILE A 81 -4.86 -1.32 10.76
C ILE A 81 -5.85 -1.02 11.91
N LYS A 82 -5.40 -1.04 13.17
CA LYS A 82 -6.24 -0.65 14.31
C LYS A 82 -6.65 0.82 14.26
N MET A 83 -5.74 1.75 13.88
CA MET A 83 -6.07 3.17 13.73
C MET A 83 -7.20 3.36 12.70
N VAL A 84 -7.14 2.66 11.58
CA VAL A 84 -8.21 2.66 10.57
C VAL A 84 -9.49 2.02 11.12
N GLY A 85 -9.38 0.88 11.81
CA GLY A 85 -10.52 0.18 12.39
C GLY A 85 -11.33 1.01 13.39
N ILE A 86 -10.66 1.86 14.18
CA ILE A 86 -11.31 2.79 15.12
C ILE A 86 -11.66 4.15 14.51
N GLY A 87 -11.48 4.33 13.19
CA GLY A 87 -11.88 5.53 12.44
C GLY A 87 -10.96 6.75 12.60
N GLN A 88 -9.75 6.59 13.12
CA GLN A 88 -8.78 7.70 13.23
C GLN A 88 -8.26 8.14 11.86
N GLU A 89 -8.15 7.21 10.92
CA GLU A 89 -7.71 7.46 9.54
C GLU A 89 -8.56 6.65 8.56
N GLN A 90 -8.58 7.07 7.29
CA GLN A 90 -9.46 6.48 6.29
C GLN A 90 -8.91 5.17 5.73
N PHE A 91 -7.59 5.14 5.44
CA PHE A 91 -6.96 3.98 4.79
C PHE A 91 -5.65 3.58 5.45
N ALA A 92 -5.43 2.27 5.53
CA ALA A 92 -4.12 1.66 5.68
C ALA A 92 -3.65 1.12 4.32
N TYR A 93 -2.35 1.19 4.07
CA TYR A 93 -1.71 0.51 2.94
C TYR A 93 -0.64 -0.45 3.45
N GLY A 94 -0.80 -1.73 3.19
CA GLY A 94 0.14 -2.77 3.63
C GLY A 94 -0.34 -4.19 3.36
N PRO A 95 0.30 -5.21 3.97
CA PRO A 95 -0.02 -6.60 3.72
C PRO A 95 -1.45 -6.96 4.15
N ALA A 96 -2.26 -7.44 3.20
CA ALA A 96 -3.66 -7.79 3.40
C ALA A 96 -3.85 -8.92 4.43
N VAL A 97 -2.88 -9.83 4.54
CA VAL A 97 -2.92 -10.92 5.52
C VAL A 97 -3.09 -10.42 6.96
N ASN A 98 -2.50 -9.27 7.31
CA ASN A 98 -2.68 -8.67 8.63
C ASN A 98 -4.10 -8.10 8.82
N ALA A 99 -4.74 -7.59 7.75
CA ALA A 99 -6.14 -7.20 7.81
C ALA A 99 -7.06 -8.42 7.96
N VAL A 100 -6.76 -9.53 7.28
CA VAL A 100 -7.49 -10.80 7.45
C VAL A 100 -7.45 -11.26 8.92
N GLN A 101 -6.27 -11.23 9.54
CA GLN A 101 -6.13 -11.55 10.97
C GLN A 101 -6.92 -10.59 11.87
N ALA A 102 -6.89 -9.27 11.55
CA ALA A 102 -7.62 -8.25 12.30
C ALA A 102 -9.15 -8.44 12.19
N VAL A 103 -9.68 -8.71 10.99
CA VAL A 103 -11.10 -9.02 10.77
C VAL A 103 -11.51 -10.28 11.52
N SER A 104 -10.66 -11.30 11.59
CA SER A 104 -10.92 -12.51 12.38
C SER A 104 -11.02 -12.26 13.89
N GLN A 105 -10.57 -11.09 14.35
CA GLN A 105 -10.63 -10.59 15.72
C GLN A 105 -11.66 -9.46 15.89
N ASP A 106 -12.65 -9.39 15.00
CA ASP A 106 -13.76 -8.44 15.00
C ASP A 106 -13.38 -6.97 14.77
N LEU A 107 -12.16 -6.68 14.27
CA LEU A 107 -11.83 -5.31 13.89
C LEU A 107 -12.61 -4.91 12.62
N PRO A 108 -13.33 -3.75 12.63
CA PRO A 108 -14.20 -3.35 11.52
C PRO A 108 -13.41 -2.72 10.36
N VAL A 109 -12.62 -3.53 9.69
CA VAL A 109 -11.87 -3.13 8.48
C VAL A 109 -12.19 -4.06 7.32
N LYS A 110 -12.01 -3.58 6.10
CA LYS A 110 -12.24 -4.33 4.86
C LYS A 110 -11.15 -3.98 3.83
N ILE A 111 -10.66 -4.99 3.13
CA ILE A 111 -9.74 -4.81 2.01
C ILE A 111 -10.57 -4.35 0.81
N VAL A 112 -10.24 -3.18 0.26
CA VAL A 112 -10.97 -2.56 -0.87
C VAL A 112 -10.20 -2.63 -2.19
N SER A 113 -8.93 -3.04 -2.15
CA SER A 113 -8.08 -3.22 -3.33
C SER A 113 -6.86 -4.06 -2.97
N LEU A 114 -6.44 -5.00 -3.85
CA LEU A 114 -5.28 -5.87 -3.66
C LEU A 114 -4.26 -5.67 -4.78
N TYR A 115 -3.08 -5.17 -4.46
CA TYR A 115 -2.02 -4.89 -5.44
C TYR A 115 -0.98 -6.02 -5.55
N GLN A 116 -0.88 -6.91 -4.58
CA GLN A 116 0.00 -8.08 -4.63
C GLN A 116 -0.77 -9.33 -4.18
N ALA A 117 -0.93 -10.29 -5.08
CA ALA A 117 -1.61 -11.57 -4.79
C ALA A 117 -0.84 -12.42 -3.77
N SER A 118 0.47 -12.19 -3.62
CA SER A 118 1.33 -12.85 -2.63
C SER A 118 2.26 -11.85 -1.97
N THR A 119 2.41 -11.94 -0.66
CA THR A 119 3.38 -11.13 0.10
C THR A 119 4.80 -11.59 -0.24
N PRO A 120 5.68 -10.67 -0.67
CA PRO A 120 7.04 -11.02 -1.10
C PRO A 120 7.98 -11.24 0.09
N MET A 121 7.64 -12.17 0.96
CA MET A 121 8.45 -12.55 2.12
C MET A 121 9.50 -13.59 1.74
N GLY A 122 10.67 -13.51 2.35
CA GLY A 122 11.74 -14.45 2.15
C GLY A 122 12.65 -14.62 3.35
N VAL A 123 13.52 -15.60 3.26
CA VAL A 123 14.64 -15.77 4.17
C VAL A 123 15.92 -15.77 3.34
N ILE A 124 16.92 -15.02 3.81
CA ILE A 124 18.25 -14.99 3.16
C ILE A 124 19.33 -15.49 4.07
N SER A 125 20.39 -16.04 3.45
CA SER A 125 21.66 -16.35 4.08
C SER A 125 22.82 -15.93 3.20
N PHE A 126 24.00 -15.79 3.78
CA PHE A 126 25.22 -15.62 2.99
C PHE A 126 25.56 -16.91 2.22
N PRO A 127 26.32 -16.84 1.10
CA PRO A 127 26.58 -17.99 0.24
C PRO A 127 27.19 -19.20 0.96
N GLU A 128 28.02 -18.97 1.98
CA GLU A 128 28.63 -19.99 2.79
C GLU A 128 27.71 -20.74 3.76
N VAL A 129 26.48 -20.17 4.01
CA VAL A 129 25.45 -20.80 4.83
C VAL A 129 24.40 -21.39 3.91
N PRO A 130 24.38 -22.72 3.68
CA PRO A 130 23.43 -23.34 2.75
C PRO A 130 21.99 -23.07 3.13
N LEU A 131 21.16 -22.61 2.15
CA LEU A 131 19.76 -22.32 2.33
C LEU A 131 19.03 -22.58 1.00
N LYS A 132 18.66 -23.85 0.75
CA LYS A 132 17.99 -24.29 -0.48
C LYS A 132 16.54 -24.62 -0.26
N SER A 133 16.16 -24.98 0.97
CA SER A 133 14.83 -25.37 1.36
C SER A 133 14.52 -24.90 2.78
N PRO A 134 13.24 -24.82 3.19
CA PRO A 134 12.87 -24.47 4.57
C PRO A 134 13.50 -25.41 5.61
N LYS A 135 13.75 -26.67 5.27
CA LYS A 135 14.38 -27.63 6.16
C LYS A 135 15.82 -27.25 6.56
N ASP A 136 16.50 -26.48 5.71
CA ASP A 136 17.84 -25.97 5.98
C ASP A 136 17.88 -24.94 7.13
N LEU A 137 16.73 -24.47 7.59
CA LEU A 137 16.61 -23.59 8.77
C LEU A 137 16.83 -24.32 10.09
N GLU A 138 16.67 -25.65 10.13
CA GLU A 138 16.96 -26.44 11.34
C GLU A 138 18.44 -26.31 11.73
N GLY A 139 18.68 -26.05 13.01
CA GLY A 139 20.00 -25.78 13.55
C GLY A 139 20.55 -24.39 13.31
N LYS A 140 19.79 -23.49 12.64
CA LYS A 140 20.21 -22.12 12.35
C LYS A 140 19.46 -21.08 13.17
N SER A 141 20.11 -19.92 13.33
CA SER A 141 19.49 -18.71 13.84
C SER A 141 18.77 -17.94 12.72
N LEU A 142 17.54 -17.49 12.98
CA LEU A 142 16.72 -16.68 12.11
C LEU A 142 16.40 -15.34 12.78
N ALA A 143 16.96 -14.26 12.24
CA ALA A 143 16.65 -12.90 12.69
C ALA A 143 15.29 -12.44 12.17
N ILE A 144 14.42 -12.02 13.10
CA ILE A 144 13.06 -11.51 12.84
C ILE A 144 12.82 -10.22 13.62
N THR A 145 11.78 -9.46 13.22
CA THR A 145 11.43 -8.20 13.90
C THR A 145 10.01 -8.30 14.47
N THR A 146 9.84 -7.94 15.74
CA THR A 146 8.53 -7.92 16.38
C THR A 146 7.58 -6.96 15.68
N GLY A 147 6.35 -7.39 15.41
CA GLY A 147 5.32 -6.59 14.74
C GLY A 147 5.47 -6.50 13.21
N GLU A 148 6.43 -7.22 12.64
CA GLU A 148 6.56 -7.41 11.20
C GLU A 148 5.73 -8.62 10.74
N THR A 149 5.14 -8.55 9.56
CA THR A 149 4.25 -9.59 9.01
C THR A 149 4.88 -10.98 9.02
N PHE A 150 6.16 -11.09 8.65
CA PHE A 150 6.83 -12.40 8.61
C PHE A 150 7.03 -13.00 10.01
N SER A 151 7.22 -12.20 11.04
CA SER A 151 7.32 -12.73 12.42
C SER A 151 6.08 -13.52 12.84
N ASP A 152 4.90 -13.07 12.39
CA ASP A 152 3.63 -13.76 12.64
C ASP A 152 3.48 -15.00 11.73
N MET A 153 4.14 -15.01 10.57
CA MET A 153 4.04 -16.06 9.56
C MET A 153 5.16 -17.11 9.64
N VAL A 154 6.19 -16.91 10.47
CA VAL A 154 7.29 -17.89 10.63
C VAL A 154 6.77 -19.26 11.09
N ARG A 155 5.93 -19.30 12.14
CA ARG A 155 5.37 -20.56 12.64
C ARG A 155 4.52 -21.29 11.58
N PRO A 156 3.55 -20.63 10.90
CA PRO A 156 2.85 -21.19 9.75
C PRO A 156 3.79 -21.75 8.68
N PHE A 157 4.79 -20.98 8.29
CA PHE A 157 5.74 -21.35 7.26
C PHE A 157 6.53 -22.62 7.62
N LEU A 158 7.07 -22.67 8.82
CA LEU A 158 7.82 -23.83 9.30
C LEU A 158 6.95 -25.07 9.40
N LYS A 159 5.73 -24.93 9.97
CA LYS A 159 4.76 -26.03 10.10
C LYS A 159 4.36 -26.59 8.73
N LEU A 160 4.04 -25.72 7.76
CA LEU A 160 3.67 -26.13 6.40
C LEU A 160 4.74 -26.95 5.71
N ASN A 161 6.02 -26.67 6.03
CA ASN A 161 7.17 -27.34 5.43
C ASN A 161 7.78 -28.46 6.29
N GLY A 162 7.08 -28.89 7.35
CA GLY A 162 7.51 -29.97 8.25
C GLY A 162 8.82 -29.65 8.99
N VAL A 163 9.14 -28.38 9.16
CA VAL A 163 10.31 -27.91 9.91
C VAL A 163 9.98 -27.88 11.39
N ASP A 164 10.83 -28.49 12.21
CA ASP A 164 10.69 -28.42 13.67
C ASP A 164 11.05 -27.02 14.16
N ILE A 165 10.06 -26.30 14.65
CA ILE A 165 10.23 -24.91 15.10
C ILE A 165 11.20 -24.77 16.27
N GLU A 166 11.35 -25.82 17.12
CA GLU A 166 12.25 -25.82 18.26
C GLU A 166 13.71 -25.96 17.84
N LYS A 167 13.96 -26.40 16.60
CA LYS A 167 15.28 -26.44 16.00
C LYS A 167 15.70 -25.15 15.29
N VAL A 168 14.80 -24.16 15.20
CA VAL A 168 15.10 -22.86 14.60
C VAL A 168 15.25 -21.81 15.71
N THR A 169 16.44 -21.31 15.92
CA THR A 169 16.70 -20.26 16.91
C THR A 169 16.20 -18.92 16.40
N ARG A 170 14.99 -18.52 16.80
CA ARG A 170 14.38 -17.25 16.40
C ARG A 170 14.92 -16.12 17.26
N VAL A 171 15.70 -15.21 16.65
CA VAL A 171 16.29 -14.06 17.33
C VAL A 171 15.47 -12.83 17.01
N GLN A 172 14.65 -12.39 17.98
CA GLN A 172 13.87 -11.18 17.85
C GLN A 172 14.71 -9.93 18.15
N MET A 173 14.61 -8.95 17.28
CA MET A 173 15.32 -7.69 17.41
C MET A 173 14.63 -6.56 16.66
N ASP A 174 15.03 -5.32 16.92
CA ASP A 174 14.55 -4.17 16.16
C ASP A 174 15.00 -4.23 14.70
N ASN A 175 14.20 -3.67 13.82
CA ASN A 175 14.49 -3.65 12.39
C ASN A 175 15.85 -3.03 12.05
N SER A 176 16.28 -2.00 12.76
CA SER A 176 17.60 -1.37 12.60
C SER A 176 18.76 -2.30 13.00
N ALA A 177 18.58 -3.12 14.03
CA ALA A 177 19.56 -4.08 14.49
C ALA A 177 19.63 -5.33 13.61
N ARG A 178 18.50 -5.78 13.05
CA ARG A 178 18.38 -7.01 12.27
C ARG A 178 19.40 -7.09 11.13
N ALA A 179 19.43 -6.08 10.26
CA ALA A 179 20.36 -6.03 9.14
C ALA A 179 21.81 -5.94 9.61
N THR A 180 22.09 -5.15 10.66
CA THR A 180 23.45 -4.99 11.23
C THR A 180 23.98 -6.30 11.82
N GLN A 181 23.16 -7.02 12.60
CA GLN A 181 23.55 -8.29 13.20
C GLN A 181 23.78 -9.37 12.12
N PHE A 182 22.93 -9.40 11.09
CA PHE A 182 23.12 -10.30 9.96
C PHE A 182 24.40 -9.99 9.17
N MET A 183 24.66 -8.72 8.86
CA MET A 183 25.91 -8.32 8.18
C MET A 183 27.15 -8.65 9.01
N ALA A 184 27.06 -8.55 10.34
CA ALA A 184 28.14 -8.91 11.26
C ALA A 184 28.25 -10.43 11.48
N ARG A 185 27.50 -11.28 10.76
CA ARG A 185 27.53 -12.76 10.89
C ARG A 185 27.17 -13.27 12.28
N ARG A 186 26.40 -12.51 13.06
CA ARG A 186 25.95 -12.92 14.40
C ARG A 186 24.67 -13.75 14.39
N VAL A 187 24.03 -13.82 13.23
CA VAL A 187 22.89 -14.69 12.92
C VAL A 187 23.08 -15.31 11.55
N ASP A 188 22.64 -16.56 11.37
CA ASP A 188 22.86 -17.32 10.16
C ASP A 188 21.95 -16.89 9.01
N THR A 189 20.70 -16.57 9.34
CA THR A 189 19.66 -16.24 8.38
C THR A 189 18.87 -15.01 8.82
N MET A 190 18.27 -14.32 7.87
CA MET A 190 17.48 -13.12 8.13
C MET A 190 16.16 -13.15 7.33
N ALA A 191 15.07 -12.85 8.01
CA ALA A 191 13.79 -12.57 7.36
C ALA A 191 13.85 -11.26 6.58
N VAL A 192 13.31 -11.25 5.36
CA VAL A 192 13.34 -10.10 4.45
C VAL A 192 12.03 -9.93 3.67
N PHE A 193 11.78 -8.71 3.22
CA PHE A 193 10.92 -8.48 2.07
C PHE A 193 11.77 -8.48 0.80
N LEU A 194 11.49 -9.40 -0.12
CA LEU A 194 12.27 -9.61 -1.35
C LEU A 194 12.25 -8.39 -2.27
N THR A 195 11.20 -7.58 -2.19
CA THR A 195 11.05 -6.34 -2.96
C THR A 195 11.91 -5.20 -2.44
N ASN A 196 12.23 -5.16 -1.15
CA ASN A 196 12.84 -3.99 -0.51
C ASN A 196 14.18 -4.32 0.17
N ASP A 197 14.18 -5.28 1.11
CA ASP A 197 15.37 -5.59 1.91
C ASP A 197 16.45 -6.24 1.07
N LEU A 198 16.09 -7.24 0.24
CA LEU A 198 17.05 -7.97 -0.57
C LEU A 198 17.83 -7.08 -1.55
N PRO A 199 17.20 -6.20 -2.36
CA PRO A 199 17.93 -5.26 -3.21
C PRO A 199 18.92 -4.39 -2.44
N LYS A 200 18.51 -3.88 -1.27
CA LYS A 200 19.36 -3.04 -0.42
C LYS A 200 20.53 -3.82 0.16
N MET A 201 20.30 -5.01 0.71
CA MET A 201 21.34 -5.86 1.29
C MET A 201 22.37 -6.28 0.25
N GLU A 202 21.94 -6.71 -0.94
CA GLU A 202 22.85 -7.05 -2.04
C GLU A 202 23.68 -5.85 -2.51
N HIS A 203 23.07 -4.65 -2.53
CA HIS A 203 23.80 -3.44 -2.90
C HIS A 203 24.88 -3.10 -1.87
N VAL A 204 24.54 -3.09 -0.58
CA VAL A 204 25.45 -2.70 0.49
C VAL A 204 26.61 -3.71 0.64
N THR A 205 26.29 -4.99 0.61
CA THR A 205 27.30 -6.04 0.84
C THR A 205 28.05 -6.46 -0.43
N LYS A 206 27.56 -6.06 -1.62
CA LYS A 206 28.04 -6.54 -2.94
C LYS A 206 28.03 -8.06 -3.06
N THR A 207 27.13 -8.72 -2.32
CA THR A 207 27.02 -10.17 -2.21
C THR A 207 25.67 -10.63 -2.74
N LYS A 208 25.64 -11.73 -3.48
CA LYS A 208 24.42 -12.46 -3.79
C LYS A 208 24.12 -13.44 -2.66
N PHE A 209 22.93 -13.37 -2.12
CA PHE A 209 22.50 -14.24 -1.02
C PHE A 209 21.85 -15.52 -1.55
N ASN A 210 21.88 -16.59 -0.73
CA ASN A 210 20.91 -17.66 -0.87
C ASN A 210 19.54 -17.12 -0.45
N VAL A 211 18.48 -17.49 -1.17
CA VAL A 211 17.12 -16.94 -0.95
C VAL A 211 16.11 -18.08 -0.91
N ILE A 212 15.32 -18.12 0.14
CA ILE A 212 14.03 -18.83 0.17
C ILE A 212 12.94 -17.80 -0.06
N ASP A 213 12.20 -17.91 -1.17
CA ASP A 213 10.92 -17.27 -1.37
C ASP A 213 9.86 -18.12 -0.66
N VAL A 214 9.23 -17.58 0.39
CA VAL A 214 8.29 -18.36 1.20
C VAL A 214 7.02 -18.74 0.43
N ALA A 215 6.66 -17.96 -0.60
CA ALA A 215 5.52 -18.27 -1.46
C ALA A 215 5.79 -19.49 -2.37
N ALA A 216 7.02 -19.66 -2.81
CA ALA A 216 7.44 -20.85 -3.58
C ALA A 216 7.37 -22.14 -2.75
N PHE A 217 7.41 -22.02 -1.42
CA PHE A 217 7.26 -23.12 -0.47
C PHE A 217 5.90 -23.14 0.22
N GLY A 218 4.86 -22.67 -0.47
CA GLY A 218 3.46 -22.86 -0.09
C GLY A 218 2.84 -21.75 0.77
N LEU A 219 3.61 -20.87 1.39
CA LEU A 219 3.06 -19.75 2.18
C LEU A 219 2.64 -18.60 1.27
N LYS A 220 1.57 -18.77 0.50
CA LYS A 220 0.99 -17.75 -0.37
C LYS A 220 -0.11 -17.00 0.38
N VAL A 221 0.20 -15.83 0.91
CA VAL A 221 -0.76 -14.95 1.58
C VAL A 221 -0.82 -13.59 0.89
N PRO A 222 -2.01 -12.96 0.75
CA PRO A 222 -2.16 -11.68 0.05
C PRO A 222 -1.27 -10.59 0.64
N GLY A 223 -0.63 -9.84 -0.26
CA GLY A 223 0.34 -8.79 0.05
C GLY A 223 -0.26 -7.40 0.10
N ALA A 224 0.40 -6.44 -0.57
CA ALA A 224 0.02 -5.03 -0.53
C ALA A 224 -1.42 -4.77 -0.96
N ALA A 225 -2.16 -4.04 -0.12
CA ALA A 225 -3.57 -3.73 -0.30
C ALA A 225 -3.91 -2.36 0.28
N LEU A 226 -4.99 -1.76 -0.19
CA LEU A 226 -5.69 -0.69 0.53
C LEU A 226 -6.77 -1.32 1.42
N ILE A 227 -6.77 -0.90 2.68
CA ILE A 227 -7.63 -1.38 3.74
C ILE A 227 -8.36 -0.16 4.31
N ALA A 228 -9.68 -0.21 4.38
CA ALA A 228 -10.52 0.87 4.90
C ALA A 228 -11.32 0.43 6.12
N ASN A 229 -11.78 1.37 6.94
CA ASN A 229 -12.82 1.09 7.91
C ASN A 229 -14.10 0.68 7.17
N SER A 230 -14.72 -0.45 7.56
CA SER A 230 -15.87 -1.03 6.84
C SER A 230 -17.06 -0.07 6.79
N ALA A 231 -17.46 0.46 7.95
CA ALA A 231 -18.62 1.36 8.05
C ALA A 231 -18.38 2.70 7.33
N TRP A 232 -17.16 3.26 7.47
CA TRP A 232 -16.81 4.49 6.77
C TRP A 232 -16.82 4.30 5.25
N ALA A 233 -16.30 3.18 4.74
CA ALA A 233 -16.28 2.89 3.30
C ALA A 233 -17.70 2.73 2.72
N GLU A 234 -18.59 2.08 3.47
CA GLU A 234 -20.02 1.94 3.10
C GLU A 234 -20.77 3.27 3.08
N GLN A 235 -20.43 4.19 3.98
CA GLN A 235 -21.00 5.54 4.04
C GLN A 235 -20.39 6.50 3.00
N ASN A 236 -19.19 6.22 2.50
CA ASN A 236 -18.42 7.07 1.59
C ASN A 236 -17.96 6.35 0.32
N PRO A 237 -18.86 5.62 -0.39
CA PRO A 237 -18.45 4.74 -1.50
C PRO A 237 -17.78 5.50 -2.64
N GLU A 238 -18.20 6.74 -2.92
CA GLU A 238 -17.61 7.51 -4.01
C GLU A 238 -16.21 8.03 -3.64
N LEU A 239 -15.96 8.38 -2.38
CA LEU A 239 -14.61 8.75 -1.92
C LEU A 239 -13.65 7.55 -2.05
N VAL A 240 -14.11 6.34 -1.71
CA VAL A 240 -13.31 5.12 -1.91
C VAL A 240 -13.00 4.92 -3.39
N ARG A 241 -13.99 5.02 -4.30
CA ARG A 241 -13.78 4.89 -5.75
C ARG A 241 -12.77 5.90 -6.28
N LYS A 242 -12.87 7.16 -5.88
CA LYS A 242 -11.93 8.24 -6.26
C LYS A 242 -10.49 7.89 -5.85
N VAL A 243 -10.29 7.45 -4.61
CA VAL A 243 -8.96 7.03 -4.12
C VAL A 243 -8.42 5.87 -4.94
N LEU A 244 -9.24 4.85 -5.22
CA LEU A 244 -8.82 3.68 -5.98
C LEU A 244 -8.49 4.02 -7.44
N ARG A 245 -9.30 4.85 -8.12
CA ARG A 245 -9.02 5.30 -9.50
C ARG A 245 -7.71 6.07 -9.58
N ALA A 246 -7.48 7.01 -8.68
CA ALA A 246 -6.24 7.78 -8.65
C ALA A 246 -5.01 6.90 -8.35
N THR A 247 -5.14 6.00 -7.37
CA THR A 247 -4.08 5.05 -7.03
C THR A 247 -3.77 4.11 -8.20
N ALA A 248 -4.78 3.59 -8.90
CA ALA A 248 -4.60 2.72 -10.06
C ALA A 248 -3.82 3.40 -11.20
N LYS A 249 -4.05 4.71 -11.46
CA LYS A 249 -3.27 5.50 -12.42
C LYS A 249 -1.79 5.57 -12.00
N GLY A 250 -1.51 5.80 -10.72
CA GLY A 250 -0.14 5.81 -10.20
C GLY A 250 0.56 4.45 -10.34
N TYR A 251 -0.16 3.35 -10.13
CA TYR A 251 0.34 2.01 -10.40
C TYR A 251 0.61 1.78 -11.88
N ALA A 252 -0.32 2.17 -12.77
CA ALA A 252 -0.15 2.03 -14.21
C ALA A 252 1.11 2.76 -14.70
N ASP A 253 1.34 3.98 -14.24
CA ASP A 253 2.53 4.76 -14.58
C ASP A 253 3.82 4.15 -14.02
N ALA A 254 3.79 3.67 -12.77
CA ALA A 254 4.95 3.04 -12.16
C ALA A 254 5.30 1.69 -12.80
N MET A 255 4.31 0.95 -13.30
CA MET A 255 4.51 -0.28 -14.07
C MET A 255 5.11 0.03 -15.46
N ALA A 256 4.67 1.11 -16.10
CA ALA A 256 5.16 1.53 -17.41
C ALA A 256 6.62 2.03 -17.35
N ASP A 257 6.96 2.78 -16.31
CA ASP A 257 8.31 3.31 -16.10
C ASP A 257 8.71 3.28 -14.61
N PRO A 258 9.23 2.13 -14.13
CA PRO A 258 9.71 2.00 -12.75
C PRO A 258 10.86 2.96 -12.39
N ALA A 259 11.70 3.36 -13.36
CA ALA A 259 12.79 4.28 -13.12
C ALA A 259 12.28 5.70 -12.83
N ALA A 260 11.36 6.21 -13.65
CA ALA A 260 10.70 7.49 -13.39
C ALA A 260 9.90 7.48 -12.06
N ALA A 261 9.24 6.37 -11.74
CA ALA A 261 8.54 6.21 -10.47
C ALA A 261 9.49 6.26 -9.26
N ALA A 262 10.67 5.64 -9.36
CA ALA A 262 11.71 5.71 -8.34
C ALA A 262 12.25 7.14 -8.17
N GLN A 263 12.50 7.86 -9.26
CA GLN A 263 12.94 9.27 -9.23
C GLN A 263 11.87 10.17 -8.58
N THR A 264 10.60 9.95 -8.89
CA THR A 264 9.48 10.67 -8.28
C THR A 264 9.44 10.39 -6.77
N PHE A 265 9.49 9.14 -6.37
CA PHE A 265 9.45 8.75 -4.96
C PHE A 265 10.64 9.30 -4.17
N GLN A 266 11.84 9.37 -4.77
CA GLN A 266 13.05 9.93 -4.17
C GLN A 266 12.85 11.37 -3.67
N LYS A 267 11.97 12.17 -4.28
CA LYS A 267 11.66 13.54 -3.86
C LYS A 267 11.09 13.60 -2.44
N TYR A 268 10.32 12.58 -2.06
CA TYR A 268 9.57 12.49 -0.81
C TYR A 268 10.34 11.82 0.35
N LEU A 269 11.50 11.21 0.06
CA LEU A 269 12.34 10.62 1.08
C LEU A 269 13.12 11.69 1.85
N THR A 270 13.00 11.70 3.19
CA THR A 270 13.80 12.55 4.07
C THR A 270 15.29 12.18 3.98
N LEU A 271 15.58 10.87 4.09
CA LEU A 271 16.92 10.33 3.85
C LEU A 271 16.94 9.72 2.45
N LYS A 272 17.81 10.25 1.60
CA LYS A 272 17.92 9.76 0.22
C LYS A 272 18.48 8.34 0.20
N GLU A 273 17.84 7.48 -0.57
CA GLU A 273 18.33 6.13 -0.85
C GLU A 273 19.23 6.17 -2.11
N ASP A 274 20.10 5.16 -2.27
CA ASP A 274 20.83 4.99 -3.53
C ASP A 274 19.84 4.85 -4.70
N PRO A 275 19.98 5.63 -5.79
CA PRO A 275 19.01 5.61 -6.89
C PRO A 275 18.85 4.23 -7.55
N GLY A 276 19.95 3.46 -7.67
CA GLY A 276 19.92 2.13 -8.25
C GLY A 276 19.21 1.10 -7.35
N VAL A 277 19.37 1.24 -6.02
CA VAL A 277 18.62 0.44 -5.04
C VAL A 277 17.13 0.74 -5.15
N LEU A 278 16.79 2.03 -5.14
CA LEU A 278 15.40 2.46 -5.17
C LEU A 278 14.71 2.04 -6.47
N GLU A 279 15.35 2.24 -7.62
CA GLU A 279 14.83 1.78 -8.91
C GLU A 279 14.60 0.27 -8.91
N ARG A 280 15.56 -0.51 -8.39
CA ARG A 280 15.41 -1.96 -8.32
C ARG A 280 14.27 -2.38 -7.40
N GLN A 281 14.08 -1.72 -6.26
CA GLN A 281 12.93 -1.95 -5.36
C GLN A 281 11.60 -1.71 -6.09
N VAL A 282 11.48 -0.57 -6.78
CA VAL A 282 10.26 -0.26 -7.55
C VAL A 282 10.04 -1.27 -8.66
N ARG A 283 11.06 -1.59 -9.44
CA ARG A 283 10.99 -2.55 -10.55
C ARG A 283 10.53 -3.94 -10.10
N VAL A 284 11.09 -4.48 -9.01
CA VAL A 284 10.69 -5.79 -8.48
C VAL A 284 9.27 -5.74 -7.93
N THR A 285 8.89 -4.66 -7.28
CA THR A 285 7.52 -4.46 -6.79
C THR A 285 6.52 -4.43 -7.94
N MET A 286 6.81 -3.67 -9.00
CA MET A 286 5.92 -3.56 -10.16
C MET A 286 5.78 -4.89 -10.91
N ALA A 287 6.87 -5.67 -11.00
CA ALA A 287 6.83 -7.01 -11.59
C ALA A 287 5.96 -8.01 -10.80
N SER A 288 5.74 -7.75 -9.49
CA SER A 288 4.86 -8.56 -8.63
C SER A 288 3.45 -7.98 -8.47
N THR A 289 3.12 -6.88 -9.18
CA THR A 289 1.82 -6.23 -9.06
C THR A 289 0.72 -7.10 -9.64
N ASN A 290 -0.35 -7.27 -8.86
CA ASN A 290 -1.56 -7.99 -9.27
C ASN A 290 -2.40 -7.12 -10.21
N ALA A 291 -2.30 -7.40 -11.51
CA ALA A 291 -3.05 -6.71 -12.56
C ALA A 291 -3.65 -7.76 -13.52
N PRO A 292 -4.72 -8.47 -13.11
CA PRO A 292 -5.30 -9.55 -13.92
C PRO A 292 -5.91 -9.00 -15.20
N ALA A 293 -5.73 -9.73 -16.32
CA ALA A 293 -6.19 -9.30 -17.62
C ALA A 293 -7.70 -8.99 -17.65
N GLY A 294 -8.07 -7.86 -18.22
CA GLY A 294 -9.47 -7.41 -18.34
C GLY A 294 -10.11 -6.98 -17.02
N LYS A 295 -9.33 -6.81 -15.96
CA LYS A 295 -9.78 -6.28 -14.67
C LYS A 295 -9.02 -5.01 -14.30
N PRO A 296 -9.61 -4.10 -13.51
CA PRO A 296 -8.88 -2.94 -13.02
C PRO A 296 -7.74 -3.35 -12.08
N ILE A 297 -6.67 -2.55 -12.04
CA ILE A 297 -5.58 -2.73 -11.07
C ILE A 297 -6.16 -2.68 -9.64
N GLY A 298 -5.78 -3.67 -8.83
CA GLY A 298 -6.29 -3.81 -7.48
C GLY A 298 -7.48 -4.77 -7.33
N TRP A 299 -8.01 -5.31 -8.45
CA TRP A 299 -9.05 -6.33 -8.41
C TRP A 299 -8.48 -7.66 -7.90
N THR A 300 -9.30 -8.42 -7.18
CA THR A 300 -8.92 -9.73 -6.63
C THR A 300 -10.02 -10.76 -6.83
N ASP A 301 -9.66 -12.02 -6.94
CA ASP A 301 -10.60 -13.14 -7.05
C ASP A 301 -10.90 -13.78 -5.69
N GLU A 302 -12.00 -14.52 -5.66
CA GLU A 302 -12.44 -15.25 -4.47
C GLU A 302 -11.47 -16.37 -4.07
N ALA A 303 -10.84 -17.02 -5.05
CA ALA A 303 -9.93 -18.14 -4.81
C ALA A 303 -8.70 -17.71 -4.01
N THR A 304 -8.19 -16.50 -4.25
CA THR A 304 -7.08 -15.92 -3.48
C THR A 304 -7.42 -15.83 -1.98
N TRP A 305 -8.63 -15.41 -1.66
CA TRP A 305 -9.06 -15.25 -0.26
C TRP A 305 -9.42 -16.58 0.39
N ALA A 306 -10.10 -17.47 -0.34
CA ALA A 306 -10.39 -18.81 0.16
C ALA A 306 -9.11 -19.55 0.54
N ALA A 307 -8.10 -19.57 -0.36
CA ALA A 307 -6.80 -20.19 -0.11
C ALA A 307 -6.06 -19.56 1.10
N CYS A 308 -6.12 -18.23 1.23
CA CYS A 308 -5.53 -17.54 2.38
C CYS A 308 -6.21 -17.95 3.70
N LEU A 309 -7.54 -17.99 3.73
CA LEU A 309 -8.29 -18.38 4.94
C LEU A 309 -8.06 -19.83 5.29
N ASP A 310 -7.98 -20.74 4.30
CA ASP A 310 -7.68 -22.15 4.52
C ASP A 310 -6.30 -22.29 5.17
N LEU A 311 -5.27 -21.69 4.56
CA LEU A 311 -3.90 -21.70 5.06
C LEU A 311 -3.80 -21.18 6.51
N LEU A 312 -4.41 -20.02 6.78
CA LEU A 312 -4.36 -19.41 8.12
C LEU A 312 -5.14 -20.24 9.16
N SER A 313 -6.24 -20.90 8.76
CA SER A 313 -7.00 -21.83 9.62
C SER A 313 -6.17 -23.06 9.96
N GLU A 314 -5.58 -23.72 8.96
CA GLU A 314 -4.77 -24.95 9.12
C GLU A 314 -3.52 -24.70 9.98
N THR A 315 -2.95 -23.51 9.88
CA THR A 315 -1.75 -23.14 10.63
C THR A 315 -2.06 -22.58 12.02
N GLY A 316 -3.34 -22.33 12.33
CA GLY A 316 -3.77 -21.78 13.63
C GLY A 316 -3.59 -20.26 13.75
N ASN A 317 -3.44 -19.56 12.63
CA ASN A 317 -3.23 -18.11 12.58
C ASN A 317 -4.50 -17.30 12.28
N LEU A 318 -5.65 -17.96 12.20
CA LEU A 318 -6.98 -17.35 12.08
C LEU A 318 -7.80 -17.64 13.34
N LYS A 319 -8.18 -16.60 14.08
CA LYS A 319 -8.95 -16.77 15.33
C LYS A 319 -10.36 -17.26 15.07
N VAL A 320 -11.05 -16.62 14.13
CA VAL A 320 -12.40 -16.99 13.68
C VAL A 320 -12.46 -16.83 12.16
N ARG A 321 -12.92 -17.88 11.47
CA ARG A 321 -13.20 -17.79 10.04
C ARG A 321 -14.59 -17.19 9.83
N LYS A 322 -14.64 -16.04 9.13
CA LYS A 322 -15.89 -15.40 8.71
C LYS A 322 -16.18 -15.69 7.25
N ALA A 323 -17.34 -15.25 6.74
CA ALA A 323 -17.65 -15.28 5.32
C ALA A 323 -16.69 -14.39 4.53
N LEU A 324 -16.44 -14.70 3.27
CA LEU A 324 -15.43 -14.02 2.43
C LEU A 324 -15.68 -12.52 2.29
N ASP A 325 -16.93 -12.12 2.17
CA ASP A 325 -17.36 -10.71 2.06
C ASP A 325 -17.04 -9.87 3.31
N ALA A 326 -16.77 -10.51 4.46
CA ALA A 326 -16.27 -9.80 5.63
C ALA A 326 -14.84 -9.27 5.46
N TYR A 327 -14.03 -9.90 4.61
CA TYR A 327 -12.60 -9.60 4.47
C TYR A 327 -12.31 -8.62 3.35
N TYR A 328 -12.97 -8.75 2.19
CA TYR A 328 -12.66 -7.94 1.02
C TYR A 328 -13.90 -7.57 0.21
N THR A 329 -13.73 -6.62 -0.70
CA THR A 329 -14.74 -6.27 -1.71
C THR A 329 -14.09 -5.67 -2.96
N ASN A 330 -14.63 -6.01 -4.14
CA ASN A 330 -14.33 -5.35 -5.41
C ASN A 330 -15.37 -4.27 -5.78
N ALA A 331 -16.37 -4.01 -4.94
CA ALA A 331 -17.51 -3.15 -5.26
C ALA A 331 -17.14 -1.69 -5.59
N TYR A 332 -15.94 -1.26 -5.22
CA TYR A 332 -15.44 0.09 -5.47
C TYR A 332 -14.49 0.17 -6.68
N LEU A 333 -14.14 -0.97 -7.29
CA LEU A 333 -13.27 -1.07 -8.47
C LEU A 333 -14.14 -1.11 -9.74
N GLN A 334 -14.41 0.05 -10.31
CA GLN A 334 -15.20 0.21 -11.55
C GLN A 334 -14.41 1.06 -12.54
#